data_5ff4f6304a6cdb76d694814d8937cd27
#
_entry.id   5ff4f6304a6cdb76d694814d8937cd27
#
_cell.length_a   1.000
_cell.length_b   1.000
_cell.length_c   1.000
_cell.angle_alpha   90.00
_cell.angle_beta   90.00
_cell.angle_gamma   90.00
#
_symmetry.space_group_name_H-M   'P 1'
#
loop_
_entity.id
_entity.type
_entity.pdbx_description
1 polymer ?
#
loop_
_entity_poly.entity_id
_entity_poly.type
_entity_poly.pdbx_seq_one_letter_code
_entity_poly.pdbx_strand_id
1 'polypeptide(L)'
;MAVDANDKDFAEAMTLSGSKVETTEDRGAEISNIVVGTILTMERHPDSDHMWICQLDVGQSAPIQIVTGAWNIHPGDMVPVALDHSTLPGGKKIEKGKLRGVESNGMMCGLYELGLDERDFPYAAIVPAAILNDYHPLDKDKPSIPADIQPGDKVFGPVVCAKILECASQPDYTFHTCLDLGGSTAVPDTICPNLHEGDLVAYNTKTGAICTLEDLHADQKEFPHCIPDGIFVLHEEGIQNGDDIKPIIGADDHVVEFEIPPNRPDCLSVIGLAREVA
;
A
#
# COMPACT_ATOMS: atom_id res chain seq x y z
N MET A 1 6.52 -22.27 10.84
CA MET A 1 6.22 -23.63 11.34
C MET A 1 4.99 -23.49 12.23
N ALA A 2 3.92 -24.25 12.01
CA ALA A 2 2.74 -24.21 12.87
C ALA A 2 3.04 -24.97 14.16
N VAL A 3 2.84 -24.34 15.32
CA VAL A 3 2.99 -24.92 16.65
C VAL A 3 1.61 -24.97 17.30
N ASP A 4 1.22 -26.16 17.80
CA ASP A 4 -0.09 -26.36 18.46
C ASP A 4 0.02 -26.03 19.96
N ALA A 5 0.36 -24.78 20.27
CA ALA A 5 0.46 -24.25 21.63
C ALA A 5 0.15 -22.75 21.62
N ASN A 6 -0.43 -22.23 22.70
CA ASN A 6 -0.53 -20.79 22.89
C ASN A 6 0.83 -20.20 23.32
N ASP A 7 1.03 -18.90 23.16
CA ASP A 7 2.30 -18.20 23.38
C ASP A 7 2.89 -18.46 24.77
N LYS A 8 2.03 -18.50 25.79
CA LYS A 8 2.47 -18.71 27.18
C LYS A 8 3.00 -20.12 27.38
N ASP A 9 2.28 -21.14 26.93
CA ASP A 9 2.67 -22.54 27.07
C ASP A 9 3.90 -22.82 26.20
N PHE A 10 4.00 -22.23 25.00
CA PHE A 10 5.17 -22.29 24.14
C PHE A 10 6.40 -21.68 24.84
N ALA A 11 6.29 -20.45 25.35
CA ALA A 11 7.37 -19.73 26.00
C ALA A 11 7.86 -20.48 27.24
N GLU A 12 6.94 -21.07 28.01
CA GLU A 12 7.27 -21.88 29.20
C GLU A 12 8.00 -23.17 28.79
N ALA A 13 7.51 -23.90 27.82
CA ALA A 13 8.13 -25.13 27.32
C ALA A 13 9.54 -24.89 26.77
N MET A 14 9.72 -23.86 25.97
CA MET A 14 11.02 -23.49 25.39
C MET A 14 12.01 -23.06 26.47
N THR A 15 11.56 -22.30 27.46
CA THR A 15 12.40 -21.90 28.59
C THR A 15 12.82 -23.11 29.42
N LEU A 16 11.93 -24.06 29.70
CA LEU A 16 12.22 -25.28 30.40
C LEU A 16 13.19 -26.21 29.64
N SER A 17 13.15 -26.19 28.30
CA SER A 17 14.10 -26.94 27.46
C SER A 17 15.51 -26.32 27.45
N GLY A 18 15.68 -25.10 27.97
CA GLY A 18 16.94 -24.38 28.05
C GLY A 18 17.14 -23.31 27.02
N SER A 19 16.10 -23.02 26.22
CA SER A 19 16.05 -21.89 25.28
C SER A 19 15.12 -20.82 25.84
N LYS A 20 15.68 -19.90 26.64
CA LYS A 20 14.90 -18.90 27.36
C LYS A 20 14.21 -17.94 26.36
N VAL A 21 12.89 -17.84 26.45
CA VAL A 21 12.10 -16.81 25.74
C VAL A 21 12.21 -15.50 26.52
N GLU A 22 12.68 -14.46 25.85
CA GLU A 22 12.78 -13.10 26.42
C GLU A 22 11.49 -12.32 26.21
N THR A 23 10.95 -12.33 25.01
CA THR A 23 9.71 -11.62 24.67
C THR A 23 8.85 -12.44 23.72
N THR A 24 7.55 -12.20 23.76
CA THR A 24 6.57 -12.65 22.77
C THR A 24 5.77 -11.44 22.31
N GLU A 25 5.59 -11.28 21.01
CA GLU A 25 4.84 -10.20 20.42
C GLU A 25 3.78 -10.78 19.46
N ASP A 26 2.52 -10.44 19.71
CA ASP A 26 1.42 -10.67 18.77
C ASP A 26 1.32 -9.46 17.86
N ARG A 27 1.77 -9.59 16.61
CA ARG A 27 1.79 -8.49 15.62
C ARG A 27 0.40 -7.98 15.25
N GLY A 28 -0.61 -8.81 15.39
CA GLY A 28 -2.00 -8.46 15.10
C GLY A 28 -2.83 -7.99 16.29
N ALA A 29 -2.27 -7.97 17.52
CA ALA A 29 -3.03 -7.64 18.74
C ALA A 29 -3.67 -6.25 18.71
N GLU A 30 -3.00 -5.28 18.06
CA GLU A 30 -3.48 -3.90 17.96
C GLU A 30 -4.38 -3.66 16.74
N ILE A 31 -4.54 -4.65 15.85
CA ILE A 31 -5.32 -4.53 14.61
C ILE A 31 -6.65 -5.26 14.79
N SER A 32 -7.76 -4.54 14.61
CA SER A 32 -9.08 -5.16 14.65
C SER A 32 -10.07 -4.52 13.68
N ASN A 33 -10.94 -5.35 13.11
CA ASN A 33 -12.05 -4.94 12.25
C ASN A 33 -11.59 -4.18 11.00
N ILE A 34 -10.46 -4.61 10.41
CA ILE A 34 -9.97 -4.14 9.12
C ILE A 34 -10.15 -5.29 8.12
N VAL A 35 -10.86 -5.01 7.04
CA VAL A 35 -11.25 -6.00 6.04
C VAL A 35 -10.81 -5.57 4.65
N VAL A 36 -10.80 -6.51 3.73
CA VAL A 36 -10.64 -6.21 2.30
C VAL A 36 -11.93 -5.61 1.74
N GLY A 37 -11.79 -4.52 0.98
CA GLY A 37 -12.91 -3.93 0.23
C GLY A 37 -12.51 -3.59 -1.19
N THR A 38 -13.46 -3.76 -2.13
CA THR A 38 -13.30 -3.33 -3.52
C THR A 38 -13.96 -1.98 -3.74
N ILE A 39 -13.27 -1.06 -4.37
CA ILE A 39 -13.82 0.24 -4.78
C ILE A 39 -14.75 0.04 -5.97
N LEU A 40 -16.02 0.30 -5.80
CA LEU A 40 -17.04 0.16 -6.86
C LEU A 40 -17.16 1.43 -7.71
N THR A 41 -17.26 2.58 -7.05
CA THR A 41 -17.40 3.89 -7.71
C THR A 41 -16.66 4.97 -6.95
N MET A 42 -16.25 6.01 -7.68
CA MET A 42 -15.61 7.21 -7.14
C MET A 42 -16.27 8.45 -7.73
N GLU A 43 -16.64 9.39 -6.86
CA GLU A 43 -17.21 10.69 -7.26
C GLU A 43 -16.45 11.81 -6.56
N ARG A 44 -16.29 12.97 -7.23
CA ARG A 44 -15.66 14.14 -6.61
C ARG A 44 -16.51 14.65 -5.45
N HIS A 45 -15.86 15.01 -4.34
CA HIS A 45 -16.53 15.62 -3.21
C HIS A 45 -17.04 17.04 -3.58
N PRO A 46 -18.32 17.39 -3.34
CA PRO A 46 -18.89 18.66 -3.80
C PRO A 46 -18.19 19.90 -3.22
N ASP A 47 -17.66 19.80 -2.00
CA ASP A 47 -17.01 20.90 -1.29
C ASP A 47 -15.50 20.72 -1.14
N SER A 48 -14.86 19.92 -2.03
CA SER A 48 -13.41 19.69 -1.99
C SER A 48 -12.83 19.29 -3.33
N ASP A 49 -11.78 19.97 -3.72
CA ASP A 49 -11.03 19.69 -4.97
C ASP A 49 -10.12 18.45 -4.83
N HIS A 50 -9.87 18.00 -3.59
CA HIS A 50 -8.89 16.95 -3.28
C HIS A 50 -9.49 15.66 -2.70
N MET A 51 -10.83 15.63 -2.50
CA MET A 51 -11.47 14.47 -1.88
C MET A 51 -12.38 13.73 -2.84
N TRP A 52 -12.48 12.42 -2.60
CA TRP A 52 -13.36 11.52 -3.29
C TRP A 52 -14.40 10.93 -2.34
N ILE A 53 -15.60 10.73 -2.85
CA ILE A 53 -16.65 9.92 -2.23
C ILE A 53 -16.65 8.58 -2.96
N CYS A 54 -16.29 7.52 -2.24
CA CYS A 54 -16.16 6.18 -2.79
C CYS A 54 -17.26 5.27 -2.23
N GLN A 55 -17.81 4.39 -3.08
CA GLN A 55 -18.65 3.29 -2.65
C GLN A 55 -17.83 2.01 -2.69
N LEU A 56 -17.78 1.26 -1.59
CA LEU A 56 -16.96 0.07 -1.44
C LEU A 56 -17.82 -1.15 -1.11
N ASP A 57 -17.54 -2.26 -1.76
CA ASP A 57 -18.00 -3.57 -1.34
C ASP A 57 -17.01 -4.16 -0.33
N VAL A 58 -17.45 -4.38 0.89
CA VAL A 58 -16.66 -4.92 2.01
C VAL A 58 -17.20 -6.27 2.47
N GLY A 59 -17.88 -7.02 1.58
CA GLY A 59 -18.51 -8.31 1.90
C GLY A 59 -19.80 -8.21 2.72
N GLN A 60 -20.36 -7.01 2.89
CA GLN A 60 -21.64 -6.79 3.59
C GLN A 60 -22.83 -6.82 2.61
N SER A 61 -24.06 -6.80 3.14
CA SER A 61 -25.29 -6.83 2.33
C SER A 61 -25.48 -5.62 1.43
N ALA A 62 -24.79 -4.53 1.69
CA ALA A 62 -24.81 -3.30 0.89
C ALA A 62 -23.43 -2.64 0.91
N PRO A 63 -23.06 -1.94 -0.17
CA PRO A 63 -21.85 -1.12 -0.19
C PRO A 63 -21.84 -0.06 0.91
N ILE A 64 -20.64 0.28 1.38
CA ILE A 64 -20.44 1.37 2.33
C ILE A 64 -19.82 2.59 1.63
N GLN A 65 -20.13 3.77 2.14
CA GLN A 65 -19.55 5.02 1.65
C GLN A 65 -18.33 5.40 2.49
N ILE A 66 -17.22 5.70 1.82
CA ILE A 66 -16.01 6.24 2.44
C ILE A 66 -15.58 7.49 1.69
N VAL A 67 -15.22 8.53 2.43
CA VAL A 67 -14.64 9.76 1.91
C VAL A 67 -13.14 9.72 2.15
N THR A 68 -12.35 9.96 1.10
CA THR A 68 -10.89 9.90 1.17
C THR A 68 -10.23 11.03 0.38
N GLY A 69 -9.04 11.44 0.80
CA GLY A 69 -8.15 12.30 0.03
C GLY A 69 -7.14 11.53 -0.83
N ALA A 70 -7.23 10.20 -0.85
CA ALA A 70 -6.33 9.38 -1.66
C ALA A 70 -6.55 9.66 -3.15
N TRP A 71 -5.46 9.73 -3.88
CA TRP A 71 -5.42 10.04 -5.32
C TRP A 71 -4.93 8.84 -6.15
N ASN A 72 -4.32 7.86 -5.49
CA ASN A 72 -3.69 6.67 -6.09
C ASN A 72 -4.64 5.46 -6.15
N ILE A 73 -5.94 5.68 -6.22
CA ILE A 73 -6.96 4.63 -6.21
C ILE A 73 -7.93 4.79 -7.39
N HIS A 74 -8.44 3.65 -7.86
CA HIS A 74 -9.38 3.57 -8.98
C HIS A 74 -10.55 2.63 -8.67
N PRO A 75 -11.67 2.75 -9.36
CA PRO A 75 -12.72 1.73 -9.32
C PRO A 75 -12.17 0.36 -9.76
N GLY A 76 -12.40 -0.66 -8.95
CA GLY A 76 -11.88 -2.01 -9.14
C GLY A 76 -10.71 -2.37 -8.21
N ASP A 77 -10.03 -1.40 -7.61
CA ASP A 77 -8.95 -1.66 -6.66
C ASP A 77 -9.47 -2.33 -5.39
N MET A 78 -8.73 -3.31 -4.90
CA MET A 78 -8.94 -3.94 -3.60
C MET A 78 -8.03 -3.29 -2.57
N VAL A 79 -8.60 -2.83 -1.47
CA VAL A 79 -7.91 -2.01 -0.47
C VAL A 79 -8.26 -2.45 0.95
N PRO A 80 -7.37 -2.25 1.94
CA PRO A 80 -7.71 -2.43 3.33
C PRO A 80 -8.68 -1.35 3.80
N VAL A 81 -9.77 -1.77 4.43
CA VAL A 81 -10.84 -0.91 4.91
C VAL A 81 -11.02 -1.09 6.41
N ALA A 82 -10.68 -0.06 7.17
CA ALA A 82 -11.01 0.04 8.58
C ALA A 82 -12.48 0.41 8.72
N LEU A 83 -13.29 -0.53 9.18
CA LEU A 83 -14.72 -0.34 9.42
C LEU A 83 -14.99 0.50 10.69
N ASP A 84 -16.25 0.83 10.92
CA ASP A 84 -16.67 1.49 12.17
C ASP A 84 -16.23 0.68 13.39
N HIS A 85 -15.67 1.34 14.42
CA HIS A 85 -15.08 0.74 15.62
C HIS A 85 -13.82 -0.13 15.38
N SER A 86 -13.09 0.06 14.28
CA SER A 86 -11.78 -0.57 14.07
C SER A 86 -10.73 0.02 15.00
N THR A 87 -9.69 -0.79 15.24
CA THR A 87 -8.45 -0.32 15.90
C THR A 87 -7.29 -0.51 14.93
N LEU A 88 -6.47 0.51 14.79
CA LEU A 88 -5.22 0.53 14.04
C LEU A 88 -4.02 0.44 15.00
N PRO A 89 -2.83 0.10 14.51
CA PRO A 89 -1.59 0.13 15.28
C PRO A 89 -1.43 1.42 16.07
N GLY A 90 -0.88 1.32 17.30
CA GLY A 90 -0.81 2.44 18.24
C GLY A 90 -2.14 2.79 18.92
N GLY A 91 -3.16 1.93 18.81
CA GLY A 91 -4.44 2.08 19.50
C GLY A 91 -5.38 3.15 18.90
N LYS A 92 -5.09 3.64 17.69
CA LYS A 92 -5.95 4.61 16.99
C LYS A 92 -7.28 3.95 16.62
N LYS A 93 -8.39 4.51 17.09
CA LYS A 93 -9.73 4.04 16.76
C LYS A 93 -10.31 4.78 15.57
N ILE A 94 -10.95 4.03 14.70
CA ILE A 94 -11.69 4.56 13.55
C ILE A 94 -13.17 4.43 13.85
N GLU A 95 -13.89 5.52 13.70
CA GLU A 95 -15.34 5.61 13.87
C GLU A 95 -15.93 6.27 12.63
N LYS A 96 -17.18 5.90 12.32
CA LYS A 96 -17.93 6.60 11.27
C LYS A 96 -18.09 8.08 11.64
N GLY A 97 -17.99 8.94 10.64
CA GLY A 97 -18.04 10.37 10.85
C GLY A 97 -18.49 11.15 9.62
N LYS A 98 -18.27 12.43 9.64
CA LYS A 98 -18.51 13.32 8.49
C LYS A 98 -17.23 14.06 8.12
N LEU A 99 -16.86 13.98 6.86
CA LEU A 99 -15.79 14.77 6.28
C LEU A 99 -16.40 15.85 5.39
N ARG A 100 -16.21 17.11 5.77
CA ARG A 100 -16.83 18.27 5.10
C ARG A 100 -18.33 18.09 4.81
N GLY A 101 -19.09 17.54 5.79
CA GLY A 101 -20.54 17.36 5.70
C GLY A 101 -21.00 16.03 5.06
N VAL A 102 -20.12 15.31 4.35
CA VAL A 102 -20.42 14.01 3.73
C VAL A 102 -20.08 12.88 4.70
N GLU A 103 -20.97 11.90 4.84
CA GLU A 103 -20.78 10.74 5.72
C GLU A 103 -19.68 9.81 5.20
N SER A 104 -18.80 9.35 6.12
CA SER A 104 -17.80 8.30 5.89
C SER A 104 -17.98 7.20 6.92
N ASN A 105 -18.21 5.96 6.47
CA ASN A 105 -18.51 4.81 7.32
C ASN A 105 -17.27 3.99 7.69
N GLY A 106 -16.09 4.60 7.60
CA GLY A 106 -14.80 3.98 7.87
C GLY A 106 -13.68 4.74 7.19
N MET A 107 -12.54 4.08 7.02
CA MET A 107 -11.35 4.65 6.41
C MET A 107 -10.64 3.59 5.54
N MET A 108 -10.21 3.95 4.34
CA MET A 108 -9.23 3.17 3.59
C MET A 108 -7.85 3.40 4.19
N CYS A 109 -7.05 2.33 4.32
CA CYS A 109 -5.75 2.38 4.99
C CYS A 109 -4.61 2.33 3.98
N GLY A 110 -3.58 3.15 4.22
CA GLY A 110 -2.26 3.02 3.60
C GLY A 110 -1.32 2.13 4.42
N LEU A 111 -0.10 1.94 3.95
CA LEU A 111 0.92 1.15 4.65
C LEU A 111 1.19 1.69 6.06
N TYR A 112 1.34 3.01 6.18
CA TYR A 112 1.62 3.68 7.45
C TYR A 112 0.54 3.43 8.51
N GLU A 113 -0.74 3.52 8.12
CA GLU A 113 -1.86 3.24 9.03
C GLU A 113 -1.90 1.79 9.52
N LEU A 114 -1.38 0.86 8.72
CA LEU A 114 -1.28 -0.56 9.06
C LEU A 114 0.00 -0.90 9.83
N GLY A 115 0.89 0.08 10.07
CA GLY A 115 2.17 -0.15 10.73
C GLY A 115 3.17 -0.93 9.86
N LEU A 116 2.99 -0.93 8.54
CA LEU A 116 3.85 -1.62 7.59
C LEU A 116 5.01 -0.74 7.13
N ASP A 117 6.17 -1.34 6.89
CA ASP A 117 7.35 -0.65 6.37
C ASP A 117 7.31 -0.68 4.83
N GLU A 118 7.59 0.45 4.19
CA GLU A 118 7.68 0.56 2.72
C GLU A 118 8.71 -0.40 2.11
N ARG A 119 9.74 -0.76 2.88
CA ARG A 119 10.79 -1.70 2.43
C ARG A 119 10.27 -3.14 2.27
N ASP A 120 9.21 -3.49 2.99
CA ASP A 120 8.56 -4.81 2.87
C ASP A 120 7.59 -4.83 1.68
N PHE A 121 7.18 -3.63 1.20
CA PHE A 121 6.27 -3.44 0.07
C PHE A 121 6.82 -2.39 -0.90
N PRO A 122 7.94 -2.67 -1.59
CA PRO A 122 8.68 -1.69 -2.41
C PRO A 122 7.89 -1.14 -3.62
N TYR A 123 6.80 -1.78 -3.98
CA TYR A 123 5.90 -1.33 -5.05
C TYR A 123 5.06 -0.10 -4.69
N ALA A 124 5.04 0.30 -3.43
CA ALA A 124 4.38 1.54 -3.03
C ALA A 124 5.13 2.83 -3.46
N ALA A 125 6.31 2.72 -4.08
CA ALA A 125 7.24 3.84 -4.29
C ALA A 125 7.12 4.60 -5.62
N ILE A 126 6.22 4.26 -6.54
CA ILE A 126 6.06 4.95 -7.81
C ILE A 126 4.78 5.80 -7.83
N VAL A 127 4.93 7.01 -8.34
CA VAL A 127 3.90 8.05 -8.35
C VAL A 127 3.00 7.89 -9.59
N PRO A 128 1.69 7.63 -9.44
CA PRO A 128 0.76 7.61 -10.58
C PRO A 128 0.47 8.99 -11.16
N ALA A 129 -0.08 8.98 -12.33
CA ALA A 129 -0.32 10.07 -13.26
C ALA A 129 -1.22 11.22 -12.80
N ALA A 130 -2.04 11.06 -11.77
CA ALA A 130 -2.83 12.16 -11.21
C ALA A 130 -1.97 13.38 -10.84
N ILE A 131 -0.69 13.13 -10.53
CA ILE A 131 0.29 14.18 -10.23
C ILE A 131 0.57 15.11 -11.41
N LEU A 132 0.59 14.59 -12.62
CA LEU A 132 0.84 15.46 -13.79
C LEU A 132 -0.31 16.46 -14.00
N ASN A 133 -1.52 16.11 -13.63
CA ASN A 133 -2.67 17.01 -13.74
C ASN A 133 -2.81 17.97 -12.53
N ASP A 134 -2.31 17.58 -11.37
CA ASP A 134 -2.42 18.36 -10.12
C ASP A 134 -1.07 19.03 -9.73
N TYR A 135 -0.05 18.97 -10.61
CA TYR A 135 1.24 19.59 -10.36
C TYR A 135 1.13 21.12 -10.39
N HIS A 136 1.09 21.72 -9.23
CA HIS A 136 1.24 23.15 -9.03
C HIS A 136 2.55 23.39 -8.26
N PRO A 137 3.66 23.79 -8.94
CA PRO A 137 4.91 24.03 -8.28
C PRO A 137 4.75 25.12 -7.20
N LEU A 138 5.19 24.81 -5.98
CA LEU A 138 5.29 25.80 -4.90
C LEU A 138 6.34 26.86 -5.21
N ASP A 139 7.30 26.54 -6.08
CA ASP A 139 8.34 27.44 -6.58
C ASP A 139 7.96 27.94 -7.97
N LYS A 140 7.84 29.27 -8.12
CA LYS A 140 7.45 29.93 -9.37
C LYS A 140 8.50 29.81 -10.48
N ASP A 141 9.72 29.40 -10.15
CA ASP A 141 10.82 29.19 -11.09
C ASP A 141 10.89 27.75 -11.64
N LYS A 142 10.04 26.85 -11.13
CA LYS A 142 9.87 25.49 -11.70
C LYS A 142 8.90 25.48 -12.85
N PRO A 143 9.12 24.65 -13.89
CA PRO A 143 8.19 24.53 -15.00
C PRO A 143 6.86 23.98 -14.52
N SER A 144 5.76 24.68 -14.81
CA SER A 144 4.40 24.20 -14.57
C SER A 144 4.00 23.21 -15.67
N ILE A 145 3.35 22.10 -15.30
CA ILE A 145 2.78 21.17 -16.25
C ILE A 145 1.41 21.73 -16.69
N PRO A 146 1.13 21.85 -18.00
CA PRO A 146 -0.17 22.27 -18.47
C PRO A 146 -1.28 21.31 -18.04
N ALA A 147 -2.46 21.83 -17.68
CA ALA A 147 -3.61 21.02 -17.30
C ALA A 147 -4.13 20.11 -18.45
N ASP A 148 -3.72 20.39 -19.69
CA ASP A 148 -4.08 19.68 -20.91
C ASP A 148 -2.91 18.86 -21.51
N ILE A 149 -1.95 18.45 -20.67
CA ILE A 149 -0.78 17.67 -21.10
C ILE A 149 -1.21 16.41 -21.88
N GLN A 150 -0.55 16.15 -23.00
CA GLN A 150 -0.83 15.03 -23.88
C GLN A 150 0.35 14.05 -23.92
N PRO A 151 0.09 12.77 -24.29
CA PRO A 151 1.16 11.80 -24.52
C PRO A 151 2.19 12.34 -25.52
N GLY A 152 3.49 12.27 -25.15
CA GLY A 152 4.59 12.81 -25.94
C GLY A 152 5.01 14.23 -25.56
N ASP A 153 4.22 14.97 -24.82
CA ASP A 153 4.59 16.30 -24.34
C ASP A 153 5.76 16.24 -23.37
N LYS A 154 6.63 17.23 -23.48
CA LYS A 154 7.83 17.31 -22.69
C LYS A 154 7.52 17.84 -21.29
N VAL A 155 7.84 17.04 -20.26
CA VAL A 155 7.70 17.44 -18.85
C VAL A 155 8.93 18.26 -18.43
N PHE A 156 10.13 17.66 -18.45
CA PHE A 156 11.42 18.37 -18.33
C PHE A 156 12.58 17.45 -18.77
N GLY A 157 13.68 18.02 -19.20
CA GLY A 157 14.88 17.26 -19.60
C GLY A 157 14.57 16.12 -20.58
N PRO A 158 14.91 14.85 -20.23
CA PRO A 158 14.55 13.65 -21.00
C PRO A 158 13.18 13.05 -20.63
N VAL A 159 12.43 13.68 -19.73
CA VAL A 159 11.14 13.18 -19.24
C VAL A 159 10.01 13.70 -20.09
N VAL A 160 9.18 12.79 -20.53
CA VAL A 160 7.97 13.07 -21.34
C VAL A 160 6.73 12.50 -20.64
N CYS A 161 5.57 13.04 -20.96
CA CYS A 161 4.31 12.45 -20.58
C CYS A 161 4.05 11.20 -21.43
N ALA A 162 3.65 10.12 -20.79
CA ALA A 162 3.26 8.88 -21.44
C ALA A 162 1.88 8.44 -20.94
N LYS A 163 1.09 7.81 -21.81
CA LYS A 163 -0.19 7.21 -21.43
C LYS A 163 -0.05 5.71 -21.37
N ILE A 164 -0.55 5.09 -20.31
CA ILE A 164 -0.57 3.62 -20.19
C ILE A 164 -1.66 3.08 -21.10
N LEU A 165 -1.28 2.24 -22.07
CA LEU A 165 -2.18 1.53 -22.97
C LEU A 165 -2.57 0.17 -22.42
N GLU A 166 -1.61 -0.53 -21.80
CA GLU A 166 -1.77 -1.85 -21.20
C GLU A 166 -0.93 -1.93 -19.93
N CYS A 167 -1.45 -2.61 -18.91
CA CYS A 167 -0.75 -2.90 -17.68
C CYS A 167 -1.08 -4.33 -17.22
N ALA A 168 -0.11 -5.23 -17.26
CA ALA A 168 -0.30 -6.64 -16.95
C ALA A 168 0.63 -7.07 -15.80
N SER A 169 0.04 -7.67 -14.75
CA SER A 169 0.78 -8.23 -13.62
C SER A 169 1.59 -9.45 -14.04
N GLN A 170 2.81 -9.59 -13.51
CA GLN A 170 3.71 -10.72 -13.69
C GLN A 170 3.84 -11.52 -12.38
N PRO A 171 4.22 -12.82 -12.45
CA PRO A 171 4.36 -13.66 -11.25
C PRO A 171 5.43 -13.22 -10.25
N ASP A 172 6.35 -12.34 -10.66
CA ASP A 172 7.44 -11.80 -9.83
C ASP A 172 7.11 -10.44 -9.22
N TYR A 173 5.81 -10.09 -9.16
CA TYR A 173 5.30 -8.81 -8.65
C TYR A 173 5.75 -7.59 -9.47
N THR A 174 6.22 -7.79 -10.70
CA THR A 174 6.40 -6.69 -11.66
C THR A 174 5.15 -6.52 -12.51
N PHE A 175 5.04 -5.36 -13.14
CA PHE A 175 3.97 -5.04 -14.07
C PHE A 175 4.59 -4.71 -15.42
N HIS A 176 4.21 -5.48 -16.42
CA HIS A 176 4.56 -5.19 -17.81
C HIS A 176 3.61 -4.13 -18.33
N THR A 177 4.17 -2.99 -18.75
CA THR A 177 3.35 -1.86 -19.23
C THR A 177 3.64 -1.59 -20.70
N CYS A 178 2.61 -1.15 -21.44
CA CYS A 178 2.74 -0.58 -22.77
C CYS A 178 2.36 0.89 -22.71
N LEU A 179 3.25 1.78 -23.11
CA LEU A 179 3.10 3.23 -23.02
C LEU A 179 2.97 3.85 -24.41
N ASP A 180 2.02 4.80 -24.58
CA ASP A 180 1.96 5.73 -25.72
C ASP A 180 2.74 7.00 -25.39
N LEU A 181 3.70 7.35 -26.23
CA LEU A 181 4.54 8.55 -26.16
C LEU A 181 4.16 9.60 -27.21
N GLY A 182 2.93 9.56 -27.75
CA GLY A 182 2.47 10.54 -28.74
C GLY A 182 3.03 10.36 -30.15
N GLY A 183 3.38 9.14 -30.54
CA GLY A 183 3.90 8.81 -31.88
C GLY A 183 4.88 7.63 -31.89
N SER A 184 5.22 7.13 -30.72
CA SER A 184 5.96 5.90 -30.50
C SER A 184 5.46 5.22 -29.24
N THR A 185 5.84 3.95 -29.04
CA THR A 185 5.49 3.19 -27.85
C THR A 185 6.75 2.77 -27.09
N ALA A 186 6.61 2.57 -25.77
CA ALA A 186 7.62 1.99 -24.91
C ALA A 186 6.99 0.87 -24.07
N VAL A 187 7.78 -0.10 -23.64
CA VAL A 187 7.32 -1.26 -22.86
C VAL A 187 8.20 -1.46 -21.63
N PRO A 188 8.23 -0.52 -20.69
CA PRO A 188 8.97 -0.70 -19.45
C PRO A 188 8.24 -1.65 -18.50
N ASP A 189 9.02 -2.40 -17.73
CA ASP A 189 8.52 -3.07 -16.54
C ASP A 189 8.57 -2.10 -15.35
N THR A 190 7.60 -2.23 -14.46
CA THR A 190 7.53 -1.43 -13.24
C THR A 190 7.11 -2.30 -12.06
N ILE A 191 7.44 -1.87 -10.87
CA ILE A 191 7.00 -2.51 -9.62
C ILE A 191 5.79 -1.81 -9.02
N CYS A 192 5.23 -0.81 -9.71
CA CYS A 192 4.09 -0.02 -9.22
C CYS A 192 2.75 -0.73 -9.49
N PRO A 193 2.03 -1.16 -8.47
CA PRO A 193 0.77 -1.86 -8.62
C PRO A 193 -0.42 -0.93 -8.89
N ASN A 194 -0.27 0.37 -8.66
CA ASN A 194 -1.36 1.34 -8.72
C ASN A 194 -1.45 2.04 -10.09
N LEU A 195 -0.95 1.40 -11.13
CA LEU A 195 -1.03 1.92 -12.51
C LEU A 195 -2.12 1.19 -13.27
N HIS A 196 -2.95 1.95 -13.98
CA HIS A 196 -4.08 1.43 -14.74
C HIS A 196 -4.02 1.91 -16.19
N GLU A 197 -4.69 1.17 -17.05
CA GLU A 197 -4.87 1.59 -18.45
C GLU A 197 -5.55 2.96 -18.52
N GLY A 198 -4.97 3.85 -19.29
CA GLY A 198 -5.45 5.21 -19.45
C GLY A 198 -4.73 6.24 -18.59
N ASP A 199 -3.98 5.83 -17.58
CA ASP A 199 -3.21 6.74 -16.73
C ASP A 199 -2.10 7.44 -17.52
N LEU A 200 -1.83 8.71 -17.14
CA LEU A 200 -0.69 9.46 -17.63
C LEU A 200 0.47 9.29 -16.64
N VAL A 201 1.66 9.02 -17.08
CA VAL A 201 2.86 8.86 -16.28
C VAL A 201 4.01 9.69 -16.83
N ALA A 202 4.94 10.08 -15.96
CA ALA A 202 6.21 10.63 -16.37
C ALA A 202 7.16 9.49 -16.79
N TYR A 203 7.63 9.50 -18.03
CA TYR A 203 8.52 8.49 -18.56
C TYR A 203 9.86 9.11 -18.97
N ASN A 204 10.94 8.56 -18.45
CA ASN A 204 12.29 9.01 -18.79
C ASN A 204 12.81 8.26 -20.02
N THR A 205 12.88 8.95 -21.15
CA THR A 205 13.31 8.38 -22.43
C THR A 205 14.77 7.94 -22.46
N LYS A 206 15.59 8.43 -21.51
CA LYS A 206 17.00 8.07 -21.41
C LYS A 206 17.22 6.79 -20.58
N THR A 207 16.52 6.65 -19.46
CA THR A 207 16.62 5.45 -18.62
C THR A 207 15.71 4.33 -19.09
N GLY A 208 14.65 4.65 -19.84
CA GLY A 208 13.64 3.70 -20.28
C GLY A 208 12.70 3.26 -19.16
N ALA A 209 12.49 4.10 -18.14
CA ALA A 209 11.70 3.77 -16.97
C ALA A 209 10.61 4.83 -16.70
N ILE A 210 9.54 4.40 -16.04
CA ILE A 210 8.55 5.31 -15.43
C ILE A 210 9.24 6.00 -14.25
N CYS A 211 9.08 7.32 -14.13
CA CYS A 211 9.78 8.13 -13.13
C CYS A 211 9.19 7.99 -11.73
N THR A 212 10.07 7.99 -10.74
CA THR A 212 9.74 8.20 -9.33
C THR A 212 9.71 9.70 -8.98
N LEU A 213 9.31 10.07 -7.77
CA LEU A 213 9.45 11.46 -7.28
C LEU A 213 10.89 11.93 -7.31
N GLU A 214 11.84 11.05 -6.94
CA GLU A 214 13.27 11.37 -6.96
C GLU A 214 13.75 11.66 -8.39
N ASP A 215 13.32 10.88 -9.38
CA ASP A 215 13.62 11.12 -10.79
C ASP A 215 13.04 12.45 -11.29
N LEU A 216 11.92 12.87 -10.73
CA LEU A 216 11.27 14.15 -11.03
C LEU A 216 11.87 15.32 -10.25
N HIS A 217 12.85 15.07 -9.37
CA HIS A 217 13.39 16.06 -8.44
C HIS A 217 12.30 16.78 -7.62
N ALA A 218 11.21 16.04 -7.34
CA ALA A 218 10.07 16.55 -6.61
C ALA A 218 10.19 16.23 -5.13
N ASP A 219 9.88 17.20 -4.27
CA ASP A 219 9.83 17.00 -2.82
C ASP A 219 8.44 16.43 -2.45
N GLN A 220 8.40 15.49 -1.52
CA GLN A 220 7.15 14.97 -0.95
C GLN A 220 6.23 16.08 -0.41
N LYS A 221 6.81 17.23 0.00
CA LYS A 221 6.02 18.40 0.40
C LYS A 221 5.29 19.08 -0.74
N GLU A 222 5.78 18.95 -1.96
CA GLU A 222 5.13 19.45 -3.19
C GLU A 222 3.99 18.52 -3.61
N PHE A 223 4.06 17.26 -3.16
CA PHE A 223 3.09 16.21 -3.43
C PHE A 223 2.67 15.54 -2.11
N PRO A 224 1.94 16.24 -1.24
CA PRO A 224 1.62 15.74 0.11
C PRO A 224 0.75 14.47 0.11
N HIS A 225 0.21 14.08 -1.03
CA HIS A 225 -0.60 12.88 -1.20
C HIS A 225 0.14 11.74 -1.92
N CYS A 226 1.42 11.95 -2.27
CA CYS A 226 2.27 10.89 -2.82
C CYS A 226 2.95 10.13 -1.70
N ILE A 227 2.86 8.84 -1.78
CA ILE A 227 3.56 7.87 -0.94
C ILE A 227 4.65 8.48 -0.01
N PRO A 228 4.59 8.17 1.30
CA PRO A 228 4.03 6.98 1.94
C PRO A 228 2.55 7.02 2.32
N ASP A 229 1.84 8.12 2.12
CA ASP A 229 0.47 8.32 2.59
C ASP A 229 -0.62 7.80 1.62
N GLY A 230 -0.23 7.08 0.57
CA GLY A 230 -1.17 6.45 -0.37
C GLY A 230 -1.92 5.26 0.23
N ILE A 231 -3.09 4.96 -0.34
CA ILE A 231 -3.83 3.75 0.01
C ILE A 231 -3.06 2.52 -0.45
N PHE A 232 -3.00 1.49 0.40
CA PHE A 232 -2.40 0.20 0.07
C PHE A 232 -3.37 -0.60 -0.80
N VAL A 233 -3.05 -0.77 -2.08
CA VAL A 233 -3.83 -1.59 -3.01
C VAL A 233 -3.34 -3.03 -2.91
N LEU A 234 -4.28 -3.96 -2.73
CA LEU A 234 -4.02 -5.38 -2.53
C LEU A 234 -4.02 -6.12 -3.87
N HIS A 235 -3.00 -6.95 -4.10
CA HIS A 235 -2.81 -7.72 -5.33
C HIS A 235 -2.70 -9.24 -5.09
N GLU A 236 -2.87 -9.68 -3.86
CA GLU A 236 -2.78 -11.08 -3.47
C GLU A 236 -3.87 -11.90 -4.14
N GLU A 237 -3.49 -13.03 -4.73
CA GLU A 237 -4.43 -13.94 -5.35
C GLU A 237 -5.34 -14.62 -4.30
N GLY A 238 -6.62 -14.73 -4.63
CA GLY A 238 -7.58 -15.50 -3.83
C GLY A 238 -8.25 -14.74 -2.69
N ILE A 239 -7.90 -13.47 -2.45
CA ILE A 239 -8.57 -12.62 -1.45
C ILE A 239 -9.99 -12.26 -1.89
N GLN A 240 -10.89 -12.10 -0.92
CA GLN A 240 -12.30 -11.75 -1.14
C GLN A 240 -12.72 -10.56 -0.28
N ASN A 241 -13.74 -9.85 -0.75
CA ASN A 241 -14.34 -8.77 0.02
C ASN A 241 -14.88 -9.27 1.35
N GLY A 242 -14.48 -8.58 2.43
CA GLY A 242 -14.82 -8.98 3.79
C GLY A 242 -13.80 -9.88 4.48
N ASP A 243 -12.77 -10.36 3.78
CA ASP A 243 -11.68 -11.12 4.40
C ASP A 243 -10.95 -10.26 5.44
N ASP A 244 -10.51 -10.91 6.53
CA ASP A 244 -9.66 -10.26 7.52
C ASP A 244 -8.31 -9.90 6.90
N ILE A 245 -7.86 -8.68 7.11
CA ILE A 245 -6.62 -8.18 6.56
C ILE A 245 -5.38 -8.81 7.18
N LYS A 246 -5.45 -9.28 8.44
CA LYS A 246 -4.26 -9.75 9.18
C LYS A 246 -3.47 -10.85 8.48
N PRO A 247 -4.10 -11.96 8.00
CA PRO A 247 -3.37 -12.99 7.24
C PRO A 247 -2.75 -12.45 5.94
N ILE A 248 -3.39 -11.47 5.31
CA ILE A 248 -2.98 -10.91 4.03
C ILE A 248 -1.69 -10.09 4.18
N ILE A 249 -1.57 -9.33 5.26
CA ILE A 249 -0.38 -8.50 5.56
C ILE A 249 0.65 -9.20 6.47
N GLY A 250 0.45 -10.48 6.81
CA GLY A 250 1.34 -11.22 7.71
C GLY A 250 1.31 -10.73 9.17
N ALA A 251 0.20 -10.10 9.59
CA ALA A 251 0.01 -9.61 10.96
C ALA A 251 -0.63 -10.66 11.89
N ASP A 252 -0.92 -11.86 11.38
CA ASP A 252 -1.36 -13.01 12.17
C ASP A 252 -0.18 -13.87 12.69
N ASP A 253 1.04 -13.37 12.53
CA ASP A 253 2.26 -14.04 12.97
C ASP A 253 2.65 -13.63 14.40
N HIS A 254 3.28 -14.58 15.10
CA HIS A 254 3.80 -14.41 16.46
C HIS A 254 5.32 -14.41 16.44
N VAL A 255 5.92 -13.32 16.93
CA VAL A 255 7.37 -13.18 17.02
C VAL A 255 7.82 -13.58 18.41
N VAL A 256 8.81 -14.49 18.49
CA VAL A 256 9.41 -14.93 19.75
C VAL A 256 10.89 -14.62 19.74
N GLU A 257 11.35 -13.89 20.74
CA GLU A 257 12.76 -13.58 20.95
C GLU A 257 13.34 -14.54 21.99
N PHE A 258 14.47 -15.18 21.64
CA PHE A 258 15.17 -16.13 22.50
C PHE A 258 16.51 -15.59 22.98
N GLU A 259 16.81 -15.72 24.27
CA GLU A 259 18.17 -15.64 24.79
C GLU A 259 18.85 -17.00 24.65
N ILE A 260 19.83 -17.13 23.78
CA ILE A 260 20.59 -18.39 23.60
C ILE A 260 21.81 -18.38 24.52
N PRO A 261 21.82 -19.17 25.61
CA PRO A 261 22.95 -19.22 26.52
C PRO A 261 24.16 -19.90 25.88
N PRO A 262 25.39 -19.65 26.37
CA PRO A 262 26.62 -20.16 25.77
C PRO A 262 26.73 -21.70 25.72
N ASN A 263 25.96 -22.41 26.54
CA ASN A 263 25.91 -23.86 26.55
C ASN A 263 24.94 -24.48 25.52
N ARG A 264 24.23 -23.65 24.74
CA ARG A 264 23.31 -24.09 23.68
C ARG A 264 23.72 -23.56 22.28
N PRO A 265 24.99 -23.79 21.83
CA PRO A 265 25.42 -23.32 20.53
C PRO A 265 24.66 -23.96 19.36
N ASP A 266 24.00 -25.09 19.57
CA ASP A 266 23.11 -25.78 18.66
C ASP A 266 21.90 -24.93 18.26
N CYS A 267 21.42 -24.06 19.14
CA CYS A 267 20.27 -23.18 18.93
C CYS A 267 20.63 -21.84 18.25
N LEU A 268 21.91 -21.56 17.95
CA LEU A 268 22.35 -20.34 17.24
C LEU A 268 22.00 -20.34 15.73
N SER A 269 21.17 -21.26 15.28
CA SER A 269 20.70 -21.34 13.92
C SER A 269 19.20 -21.63 13.86
N VAL A 270 18.54 -21.21 12.77
CA VAL A 270 17.12 -21.49 12.52
C VAL A 270 16.83 -23.00 12.58
N ILE A 271 17.73 -23.83 12.03
CA ILE A 271 17.59 -25.29 12.06
C ILE A 271 17.70 -25.85 13.49
N GLY A 272 18.60 -25.29 14.30
CA GLY A 272 18.75 -25.68 15.71
C GLY A 272 17.51 -25.36 16.51
N LEU A 273 17.01 -24.13 16.42
CA LEU A 273 15.76 -23.72 17.07
C LEU A 273 14.57 -24.54 16.58
N ALA A 274 14.45 -24.77 15.27
CA ALA A 274 13.36 -25.56 14.72
C ALA A 274 13.33 -27.01 15.24
N ARG A 275 14.48 -27.61 15.52
CA ARG A 275 14.56 -28.94 16.15
C ARG A 275 14.14 -28.94 17.62
N GLU A 276 14.38 -27.83 18.33
CA GLU A 276 13.98 -27.67 19.71
C GLU A 276 12.47 -27.49 19.86
N VAL A 277 11.84 -26.81 18.87
CA VAL A 277 10.39 -26.55 18.84
C VAL A 277 9.60 -27.79 18.39
N ALA A 278 10.21 -28.72 17.61
CA ALA A 278 9.54 -29.90 17.07
C ALA A 278 9.27 -30.97 18.11
#